data_6696725685d54470b07bb30a38c4f002
#
_entry.id   6696725685d54470b07bb30a38c4f002
#
_cell.length_a   1.000
_cell.length_b   1.000
_cell.length_c   1.000
_cell.angle_alpha   90.00
_cell.angle_beta   90.00
_cell.angle_gamma   90.00
#
_symmetry.space_group_name_H-M   'P 1'
#
loop_
_entity.id
_entity.type
_entity.pdbx_description
1 polymer ?
#
loop_
_entity_poly.entity_id
_entity_poly.type
_entity_poly.pdbx_seq_one_letter_code
_entity_poly.pdbx_strand_id
1 'polypeptide(L)'
;HVIPDAKKFQQVLSDTFDVAAQGQAIVTIGIKPTEPATGYGYIQTGTELPTPSGAEKTKTIFFKAEKFVEKPNYETALDYVNSGQYRWNAGMFVWSFITVTNGLEKHQPEMFAACQRWFKVANNPAKLAKILAKEYPAIKKISIDYALMEHAQNVIVADGAFEWDDLGAWNALARHLKADAEGNCAVADFIHVDAARNIIYDARTKNRTPIAVVGLRDSILVQTDDAVLLAHKSQAQKIKELVKKLADDARLKKLV
;
A
#
# COMPACT_ATOMS: atom_id res chain seq x y z
N HIS A 1 -4.59 -5.38 1.73
CA HIS A 1 -3.43 -6.14 2.21
C HIS A 1 -3.84 -7.56 2.62
N VAL A 2 -2.93 -8.52 2.49
CA VAL A 2 -3.08 -9.87 3.08
C VAL A 2 -2.22 -9.96 4.33
N ILE A 3 -2.85 -10.34 5.43
CA ILE A 3 -2.22 -10.50 6.74
C ILE A 3 -2.76 -11.81 7.33
N PRO A 4 -2.04 -12.94 7.21
CA PRO A 4 -2.54 -14.25 7.63
C PRO A 4 -2.73 -14.37 9.14
N ASP A 5 -1.85 -13.77 9.94
CA ASP A 5 -1.93 -13.81 11.41
C ASP A 5 -2.66 -12.57 11.95
N ALA A 6 -3.98 -12.63 11.95
CA ALA A 6 -4.83 -11.55 12.45
C ALA A 6 -4.59 -11.24 13.94
N LYS A 7 -4.20 -12.23 14.76
CA LYS A 7 -3.96 -12.02 16.20
C LYS A 7 -2.69 -11.21 16.44
N LYS A 8 -1.60 -11.54 15.74
CA LYS A 8 -0.37 -10.74 15.80
C LYS A 8 -0.58 -9.34 15.27
N PHE A 9 -1.29 -9.20 14.15
CA PHE A 9 -1.63 -7.88 13.61
C PHE A 9 -2.42 -7.04 14.62
N GLN A 10 -3.46 -7.60 15.24
CA GLN A 10 -4.26 -6.92 16.26
C GLN A 10 -3.40 -6.50 17.45
N GLN A 11 -2.46 -7.34 17.90
CA GLN A 11 -1.55 -6.98 18.98
C GLN A 11 -0.65 -5.80 18.59
N VAL A 12 0.03 -5.88 17.43
CA VAL A 12 0.88 -4.79 16.92
C VAL A 12 0.07 -3.50 16.77
N LEU A 13 -1.14 -3.59 16.22
CA LEU A 13 -2.00 -2.43 16.03
C LEU A 13 -2.43 -1.80 17.36
N SER A 14 -2.80 -2.61 18.35
CA SER A 14 -3.12 -2.13 19.70
C SER A 14 -1.94 -1.41 20.33
N ASP A 15 -0.75 -2.04 20.26
CA ASP A 15 0.48 -1.46 20.82
C ASP A 15 0.83 -0.13 20.12
N THR A 16 0.59 -0.01 18.80
CA THR A 16 0.81 1.24 18.07
C THR A 16 -0.14 2.36 18.49
N PHE A 17 -1.40 2.03 18.81
CA PHE A 17 -2.35 3.00 19.37
C PHE A 17 -1.90 3.50 20.74
N ASP A 18 -1.44 2.62 21.61
CA ASP A 18 -0.97 2.99 22.95
C ASP A 18 0.24 3.96 22.85
N VAL A 19 1.18 3.69 21.95
CA VAL A 19 2.33 4.58 21.70
C VAL A 19 1.92 5.92 21.09
N ALA A 20 1.05 5.91 20.09
CA ALA A 20 0.60 7.14 19.43
C ALA A 20 -0.24 8.03 20.36
N ALA A 21 -0.97 7.45 21.31
CA ALA A 21 -1.79 8.19 22.29
C ALA A 21 -0.95 8.92 23.34
N GLN A 22 0.27 8.45 23.62
CA GLN A 22 1.11 9.03 24.69
C GLN A 22 1.92 10.24 24.23
N GLY A 23 2.04 10.50 22.93
CA GLY A 23 2.92 11.54 22.44
C GLY A 23 2.51 12.15 21.11
N GLN A 24 3.41 12.98 20.59
CA GLN A 24 3.27 13.58 19.26
C GLN A 24 3.98 12.75 18.18
N ALA A 25 4.07 11.43 18.37
CA ALA A 25 4.73 10.55 17.43
C ALA A 25 3.79 10.14 16.28
N ILE A 26 4.38 9.96 15.11
CA ILE A 26 3.78 9.24 13.99
C ILE A 26 4.29 7.81 14.10
N VAL A 27 3.41 6.84 14.35
CA VAL A 27 3.81 5.44 14.38
C VAL A 27 3.47 4.80 13.04
N THR A 28 4.44 4.15 12.42
CA THR A 28 4.24 3.33 11.21
C THR A 28 4.59 1.89 11.47
N ILE A 29 3.87 0.97 10.83
CA ILE A 29 4.19 -0.46 10.93
C ILE A 29 5.21 -0.80 9.85
N GLY A 30 6.36 -1.31 10.30
CA GLY A 30 7.46 -1.75 9.46
C GLY A 30 7.52 -3.28 9.39
N ILE A 31 7.59 -3.83 8.19
CA ILE A 31 7.66 -5.29 7.97
C ILE A 31 9.09 -5.67 7.61
N LYS A 32 9.61 -6.74 8.20
CA LYS A 32 10.95 -7.24 7.87
C LYS A 32 11.02 -7.67 6.41
N PRO A 33 11.92 -7.07 5.59
CA PRO A 33 12.08 -7.45 4.20
C PRO A 33 12.53 -8.90 4.04
N THR A 34 11.92 -9.62 3.11
CA THR A 34 12.27 -10.99 2.74
C THR A 34 12.88 -11.08 1.34
N GLU A 35 12.73 -10.02 0.54
CA GLU A 35 13.23 -9.90 -0.83
C GLU A 35 13.55 -8.43 -1.16
N PRO A 36 14.39 -8.14 -2.18
CA PRO A 36 14.69 -6.77 -2.59
C PRO A 36 13.55 -6.18 -3.44
N ALA A 37 12.39 -5.96 -2.83
CA ALA A 37 11.21 -5.42 -3.49
C ALA A 37 11.41 -3.95 -3.87
N THR A 38 11.33 -3.62 -5.16
CA THR A 38 11.42 -2.25 -5.68
C THR A 38 10.08 -1.52 -5.72
N GLY A 39 8.99 -2.21 -5.38
CA GLY A 39 7.63 -1.66 -5.33
C GLY A 39 7.28 -1.02 -4.00
N TYR A 40 8.08 -1.24 -2.95
CA TYR A 40 7.81 -0.80 -1.58
C TYR A 40 8.71 0.35 -1.16
N GLY A 41 8.23 1.14 -0.18
CA GLY A 41 9.06 2.03 0.59
C GLY A 41 9.85 1.27 1.66
N TYR A 42 11.02 1.79 2.01
CA TYR A 42 11.89 1.25 3.05
C TYR A 42 12.13 2.29 4.13
N ILE A 43 12.14 1.83 5.38
CA ILE A 43 12.41 2.67 6.55
C ILE A 43 13.64 2.12 7.25
N GLN A 44 14.67 2.94 7.36
CA GLN A 44 15.84 2.61 8.19
C GLN A 44 15.47 2.72 9.66
N THR A 45 15.66 1.63 10.40
CA THR A 45 15.46 1.59 11.85
C THR A 45 16.74 2.02 12.57
N GLY A 46 16.58 2.96 13.48
CA GLY A 46 17.64 3.41 14.38
C GLY A 46 17.57 2.71 15.73
N THR A 47 17.75 3.49 16.80
CA THR A 47 17.73 2.98 18.17
C THR A 47 16.38 2.36 18.52
N GLU A 48 16.43 1.20 19.17
CA GLU A 48 15.26 0.61 19.82
C GLU A 48 14.79 1.52 20.96
N LEU A 49 13.50 1.76 20.98
CA LEU A 49 12.88 2.63 21.98
C LEU A 49 12.42 1.79 23.18
N PRO A 50 12.59 2.32 24.40
CA PRO A 50 12.03 1.66 25.57
C PRO A 50 10.51 1.59 25.45
N THR A 51 9.89 0.53 26.00
CA THR A 51 8.45 0.43 26.13
C THR A 51 7.91 1.64 26.86
N PRO A 52 6.96 2.40 26.29
CA PRO A 52 6.42 3.58 26.93
C PRO A 52 5.79 3.27 28.31
N SER A 53 5.95 4.17 29.28
CA SER A 53 5.32 4.04 30.59
C SER A 53 3.80 3.94 30.42
N GLY A 54 3.17 2.97 31.07
CA GLY A 54 1.73 2.67 30.92
C GLY A 54 1.40 1.68 29.82
N ALA A 55 2.39 1.24 29.03
CA ALA A 55 2.26 0.21 28.00
C ALA A 55 3.00 -1.09 28.39
N GLU A 56 2.97 -1.45 29.69
CA GLU A 56 3.70 -2.62 30.22
C GLU A 56 3.24 -3.97 29.61
N LYS A 57 2.09 -3.98 28.91
CA LYS A 57 1.58 -5.14 28.17
C LYS A 57 2.02 -5.19 26.72
N THR A 58 2.73 -4.15 26.24
CA THR A 58 3.21 -4.02 24.88
C THR A 58 4.24 -5.12 24.59
N LYS A 59 4.00 -5.87 23.53
CA LYS A 59 4.89 -6.96 23.05
C LYS A 59 5.62 -6.59 21.77
N THR A 60 5.22 -5.48 21.17
CA THR A 60 5.82 -4.98 19.92
C THR A 60 7.09 -4.21 20.22
N ILE A 61 8.13 -4.45 19.45
CA ILE A 61 9.37 -3.69 19.49
C ILE A 61 9.18 -2.41 18.67
N PHE A 62 9.67 -1.29 19.19
CA PHE A 62 9.61 0.00 18.53
C PHE A 62 10.99 0.54 18.27
N PHE A 63 11.19 1.14 17.10
CA PHE A 63 12.44 1.79 16.71
C PHE A 63 12.19 3.25 16.35
N LYS A 64 13.19 4.10 16.57
CA LYS A 64 13.22 5.39 15.92
C LYS A 64 13.42 5.20 14.43
N ALA A 65 12.65 5.90 13.60
CA ALA A 65 12.93 5.95 12.16
C ALA A 65 14.09 6.93 11.89
N GLU A 66 15.10 6.48 11.14
CA GLU A 66 16.24 7.32 10.76
C GLU A 66 16.08 7.86 9.34
N LYS A 67 15.57 7.08 8.42
CA LYS A 67 15.43 7.47 7.02
C LYS A 67 14.26 6.75 6.35
N PHE A 68 13.57 7.48 5.49
CA PHE A 68 12.53 6.96 4.60
C PHE A 68 13.05 6.95 3.17
N VAL A 69 12.86 5.87 2.43
CA VAL A 69 13.25 5.76 1.01
C VAL A 69 12.13 5.09 0.24
N GLU A 70 11.48 5.82 -0.64
CA GLU A 70 10.37 5.30 -1.42
C GLU A 70 10.87 4.69 -2.73
N LYS A 71 10.52 3.44 -2.95
CA LYS A 71 10.76 2.66 -4.19
C LYS A 71 12.21 2.73 -4.71
N PRO A 72 13.18 2.20 -3.95
CA PRO A 72 14.58 2.19 -4.36
C PRO A 72 14.78 1.34 -5.63
N ASN A 73 15.94 1.49 -6.29
CA ASN A 73 16.35 0.54 -7.31
C ASN A 73 16.70 -0.82 -6.68
N TYR A 74 16.88 -1.84 -7.52
CA TYR A 74 17.10 -3.22 -7.07
C TYR A 74 18.38 -3.38 -6.22
N GLU A 75 19.50 -2.77 -6.64
CA GLU A 75 20.78 -2.85 -5.93
C GLU A 75 20.66 -2.25 -4.51
N THR A 76 20.09 -1.06 -4.42
CA THR A 76 19.82 -0.41 -3.13
C THR A 76 18.86 -1.23 -2.26
N ALA A 77 17.82 -1.82 -2.84
CA ALA A 77 16.89 -2.67 -2.10
C ALA A 77 17.59 -3.93 -1.58
N LEU A 78 18.50 -4.52 -2.36
CA LEU A 78 19.30 -5.68 -1.95
C LEU A 78 20.21 -5.36 -0.77
N ASP A 79 20.89 -4.19 -0.82
CA ASP A 79 21.71 -3.72 0.30
C ASP A 79 20.88 -3.53 1.58
N TYR A 80 19.66 -3.00 1.46
CA TYR A 80 18.75 -2.83 2.60
C TYR A 80 18.32 -4.15 3.22
N VAL A 81 18.01 -5.15 2.39
CA VAL A 81 17.69 -6.51 2.88
C VAL A 81 18.89 -7.12 3.61
N ASN A 82 20.07 -7.05 3.00
CA ASN A 82 21.29 -7.65 3.54
C ASN A 82 21.76 -6.98 4.86
N SER A 83 21.53 -5.69 4.99
CA SER A 83 21.91 -4.95 6.22
C SER A 83 21.08 -5.36 7.44
N GLY A 84 19.85 -5.84 7.25
CA GLY A 84 18.91 -6.15 8.31
C GLY A 84 18.35 -4.94 9.07
N GLN A 85 18.80 -3.71 8.72
CA GLN A 85 18.47 -2.46 9.40
C GLN A 85 17.25 -1.77 8.81
N TYR A 86 16.61 -2.34 7.80
CA TYR A 86 15.47 -1.75 7.14
C TYR A 86 14.20 -2.55 7.37
N ARG A 87 13.07 -1.85 7.30
CA ARG A 87 11.74 -2.42 7.25
C ARG A 87 11.01 -1.91 6.01
N TRP A 88 10.19 -2.74 5.39
CA TRP A 88 9.23 -2.23 4.41
C TRP A 88 8.21 -1.34 5.09
N ASN A 89 7.90 -0.23 4.47
CA ASN A 89 6.78 0.60 4.88
C ASN A 89 5.47 -0.09 4.51
N ALA A 90 4.73 -0.57 5.50
CA ALA A 90 3.44 -1.20 5.26
C ALA A 90 2.33 -0.20 4.84
N GLY A 91 2.62 1.11 4.86
CA GLY A 91 1.64 2.15 4.54
C GLY A 91 0.51 2.24 5.58
N MET A 92 0.74 1.73 6.78
CA MET A 92 -0.19 1.80 7.91
C MET A 92 0.39 2.77 8.95
N PHE A 93 -0.28 3.91 9.12
CA PHE A 93 0.15 4.99 10.01
C PHE A 93 -0.86 5.16 11.14
N VAL A 94 -0.35 5.31 12.36
CA VAL A 94 -1.13 5.62 13.57
C VAL A 94 -0.59 6.90 14.19
N TRP A 95 -1.46 7.88 14.36
CA TRP A 95 -1.13 9.19 14.94
C TRP A 95 -2.34 9.82 15.63
N SER A 96 -2.10 10.77 16.51
CA SER A 96 -3.16 11.60 17.03
C SER A 96 -3.59 12.67 16.01
N PHE A 97 -4.81 13.20 16.15
CA PHE A 97 -5.27 14.33 15.34
C PHE A 97 -4.33 15.53 15.46
N ILE A 98 -3.83 15.79 16.68
CA ILE A 98 -2.88 16.89 16.94
C ILE A 98 -1.59 16.66 16.17
N THR A 99 -1.05 15.44 16.18
CA THR A 99 0.20 15.11 15.48
C THR A 99 0.10 15.36 13.97
N VAL A 100 -0.98 14.89 13.33
CA VAL A 100 -1.14 15.07 11.89
C VAL A 100 -1.42 16.52 11.51
N THR A 101 -2.19 17.26 12.31
CA THR A 101 -2.45 18.68 12.05
C THR A 101 -1.19 19.51 12.19
N ASN A 102 -0.39 19.31 13.22
CA ASN A 102 0.91 20.01 13.38
C ASN A 102 1.87 19.67 12.23
N GLY A 103 1.89 18.42 11.79
CA GLY A 103 2.69 17.98 10.65
C GLY A 103 2.26 18.66 9.34
N LEU A 104 0.95 18.74 9.09
CA LEU A 104 0.41 19.42 7.90
C LEU A 104 0.67 20.93 7.96
N GLU A 105 0.49 21.58 9.11
CA GLU A 105 0.78 23.00 9.29
C GLU A 105 2.24 23.31 8.95
N LYS A 106 3.15 22.48 9.41
CA LYS A 106 4.59 22.68 9.21
C LYS A 106 5.06 22.38 7.78
N HIS A 107 4.58 21.29 7.19
CA HIS A 107 5.14 20.76 5.94
C HIS A 107 4.23 20.96 4.71
N GLN A 108 2.93 21.22 4.93
CA GLN A 108 1.93 21.43 3.88
C GLN A 108 0.99 22.59 4.23
N PRO A 109 1.51 23.82 4.40
CA PRO A 109 0.73 24.95 4.93
C PRO A 109 -0.50 25.31 4.09
N GLU A 110 -0.43 25.18 2.78
CA GLU A 110 -1.58 25.43 1.89
C GLU A 110 -2.70 24.41 2.09
N MET A 111 -2.34 23.13 2.23
CA MET A 111 -3.29 22.05 2.52
C MET A 111 -3.90 22.24 3.91
N PHE A 112 -3.09 22.58 4.90
CA PHE A 112 -3.56 22.86 6.25
C PHE A 112 -4.56 24.04 6.28
N ALA A 113 -4.25 25.14 5.57
CA ALA A 113 -5.15 26.28 5.45
C ALA A 113 -6.50 25.90 4.80
N ALA A 114 -6.49 25.00 3.82
CA ALA A 114 -7.73 24.47 3.24
C ALA A 114 -8.52 23.65 4.27
N CYS A 115 -7.85 22.75 5.02
CA CYS A 115 -8.48 21.99 6.09
C CYS A 115 -9.13 22.89 7.16
N GLN A 116 -8.45 23.99 7.53
CA GLN A 116 -9.02 24.96 8.48
C GLN A 116 -10.30 25.61 7.95
N ARG A 117 -10.36 25.96 6.64
CA ARG A 117 -11.58 26.51 6.04
C ARG A 117 -12.72 25.50 6.05
N TRP A 118 -12.43 24.24 5.75
CA TRP A 118 -13.42 23.15 5.77
C TRP A 118 -13.94 22.87 7.19
N PHE A 119 -13.04 22.89 8.16
CA PHE A 119 -13.40 22.70 9.56
C PHE A 119 -14.40 23.76 10.06
N LYS A 120 -14.25 25.03 9.67
CA LYS A 120 -15.18 26.12 10.04
C LYS A 120 -16.63 25.85 9.62
N VAL A 121 -16.85 25.01 8.60
CA VAL A 121 -18.19 24.67 8.11
C VAL A 121 -18.56 23.22 8.33
N ALA A 122 -17.74 22.45 9.06
CA ALA A 122 -17.91 21.01 9.26
C ALA A 122 -19.26 20.62 9.88
N ASN A 123 -19.83 21.49 10.73
CA ASN A 123 -21.14 21.29 11.34
C ASN A 123 -22.32 21.48 10.36
N ASN A 124 -22.06 21.88 9.12
CA ASN A 124 -23.09 22.03 8.08
C ASN A 124 -22.72 21.18 6.87
N PRO A 125 -23.27 19.96 6.74
CA PRO A 125 -22.91 19.03 5.67
C PRO A 125 -23.08 19.60 4.24
N ALA A 126 -24.12 20.40 4.01
CA ALA A 126 -24.36 21.00 2.69
C ALA A 126 -23.31 22.06 2.32
N LYS A 127 -22.92 22.90 3.29
CA LYS A 127 -21.83 23.88 3.09
C LYS A 127 -20.49 23.18 2.93
N LEU A 128 -20.22 22.15 3.72
CA LEU A 128 -19.01 21.36 3.62
C LEU A 128 -18.90 20.69 2.25
N ALA A 129 -19.95 20.02 1.77
CA ALA A 129 -19.96 19.38 0.46
C ALA A 129 -19.68 20.40 -0.68
N LYS A 130 -20.27 21.59 -0.60
CA LYS A 130 -20.08 22.64 -1.59
C LYS A 130 -18.64 23.17 -1.62
N ILE A 131 -18.03 23.42 -0.46
CA ILE A 131 -16.64 23.91 -0.40
C ILE A 131 -15.65 22.83 -0.83
N LEU A 132 -15.86 21.55 -0.42
CA LEU A 132 -15.04 20.44 -0.84
C LEU A 132 -15.09 20.23 -2.35
N ALA A 133 -16.28 20.24 -2.97
CA ALA A 133 -16.43 20.12 -4.42
C ALA A 133 -15.63 21.19 -5.19
N LYS A 134 -15.48 22.38 -4.62
CA LYS A 134 -14.72 23.49 -5.23
C LYS A 134 -13.22 23.41 -4.95
N GLU A 135 -12.82 23.17 -3.70
CA GLU A 135 -11.43 23.34 -3.27
C GLU A 135 -10.62 22.04 -3.34
N TYR A 136 -11.22 20.87 -3.05
CA TYR A 136 -10.49 19.59 -3.01
C TYR A 136 -9.81 19.23 -4.34
N PRO A 137 -10.43 19.43 -5.52
CA PRO A 137 -9.76 19.14 -6.80
C PRO A 137 -8.54 20.03 -7.08
N ALA A 138 -8.46 21.22 -6.44
CA ALA A 138 -7.36 22.15 -6.60
C ALA A 138 -6.18 21.88 -5.65
N ILE A 139 -6.35 21.01 -4.66
CA ILE A 139 -5.27 20.64 -3.74
C ILE A 139 -4.21 19.83 -4.47
N LYS A 140 -2.95 20.13 -4.19
CA LYS A 140 -1.81 19.37 -4.71
C LYS A 140 -1.96 17.88 -4.37
N LYS A 141 -1.99 17.03 -5.39
CA LYS A 141 -1.98 15.57 -5.21
C LYS A 141 -0.59 15.13 -4.76
N ILE A 142 -0.49 14.69 -3.52
CA ILE A 142 0.75 14.21 -2.91
C ILE A 142 0.40 13.08 -1.94
N SER A 143 1.18 12.00 -1.91
CA SER A 143 1.00 10.95 -0.91
C SER A 143 1.47 11.44 0.47
N ILE A 144 0.95 10.82 1.51
CA ILE A 144 1.32 11.15 2.89
C ILE A 144 2.82 10.89 3.15
N ASP A 145 3.39 9.94 2.44
CA ASP A 145 4.81 9.61 2.52
C ASP A 145 5.66 10.82 2.15
N TYR A 146 5.40 11.42 0.99
CA TYR A 146 6.09 12.64 0.54
C TYR A 146 5.64 13.90 1.28
N ALA A 147 4.38 13.94 1.71
CA ALA A 147 3.84 15.14 2.37
C ALA A 147 4.36 15.31 3.81
N LEU A 148 4.49 14.22 4.55
CA LEU A 148 4.85 14.23 5.97
C LEU A 148 6.01 13.30 6.30
N MET A 149 5.97 12.04 5.88
CA MET A 149 6.85 11.00 6.43
C MET A 149 8.33 11.25 6.14
N GLU A 150 8.68 11.74 4.95
CA GLU A 150 10.07 12.06 4.58
C GLU A 150 10.63 13.27 5.35
N HIS A 151 9.75 14.11 5.92
CA HIS A 151 10.13 15.34 6.60
C HIS A 151 9.99 15.27 8.12
N ALA A 152 9.20 14.32 8.62
CA ALA A 152 8.91 14.20 10.04
C ALA A 152 10.09 13.59 10.80
N GLN A 153 10.48 14.22 11.91
CA GLN A 153 11.58 13.76 12.79
C GLN A 153 11.09 12.91 13.97
N ASN A 154 9.78 12.78 14.13
CA ASN A 154 9.10 12.11 15.22
C ASN A 154 8.42 10.81 14.78
N VAL A 155 9.01 10.13 13.79
CA VAL A 155 8.50 8.86 13.29
C VAL A 155 9.05 7.70 14.11
N ILE A 156 8.14 6.82 14.54
CA ILE A 156 8.45 5.58 15.27
C ILE A 156 8.01 4.41 14.38
N VAL A 157 8.87 3.40 14.28
CA VAL A 157 8.59 2.16 13.53
C VAL A 157 8.19 1.08 14.53
N ALA A 158 6.98 0.57 14.43
CA ALA A 158 6.56 -0.64 15.12
C ALA A 158 7.00 -1.87 14.31
N ASP A 159 7.73 -2.80 14.91
CA ASP A 159 8.15 -4.03 14.24
C ASP A 159 6.94 -4.95 14.00
N GLY A 160 6.52 -5.05 12.77
CA GLY A 160 5.42 -5.91 12.33
C GLY A 160 5.88 -7.37 12.25
N ALA A 161 5.85 -8.07 13.38
CA ALA A 161 6.26 -9.47 13.48
C ALA A 161 5.21 -10.45 12.90
N PHE A 162 4.65 -10.12 11.73
CA PHE A 162 3.66 -10.92 11.00
C PHE A 162 3.95 -10.87 9.49
N GLU A 163 3.46 -11.88 8.78
CA GLU A 163 3.51 -11.89 7.31
C GLU A 163 2.56 -10.86 6.73
N TRP A 164 3.02 -10.15 5.69
CA TRP A 164 2.28 -9.07 5.06
C TRP A 164 2.55 -9.02 3.55
N ASP A 165 1.52 -8.73 2.80
CA ASP A 165 1.59 -8.45 1.37
C ASP A 165 0.58 -7.35 1.02
N ASP A 166 1.00 -6.34 0.28
CA ASP A 166 0.14 -5.20 -0.10
C ASP A 166 -0.83 -5.54 -1.24
N LEU A 167 -0.62 -6.67 -1.93
CA LEU A 167 -1.31 -7.03 -3.19
C LEU A 167 -1.23 -5.91 -4.26
N GLY A 168 -0.16 -5.13 -4.24
CA GLY A 168 0.00 -3.95 -5.09
C GLY A 168 0.17 -4.24 -6.58
N ALA A 169 0.34 -5.50 -6.98
CA ALA A 169 0.50 -5.92 -8.37
C ALA A 169 -0.10 -7.30 -8.61
N TRP A 170 -0.48 -7.59 -9.85
CA TRP A 170 -1.05 -8.89 -10.23
C TRP A 170 -0.13 -10.08 -9.89
N ASN A 171 1.18 -9.90 -9.96
CA ASN A 171 2.14 -10.94 -9.58
C ASN A 171 2.03 -11.34 -8.10
N ALA A 172 1.65 -10.41 -7.23
CA ALA A 172 1.45 -10.67 -5.81
C ALA A 172 0.30 -11.64 -5.56
N LEU A 173 -0.75 -11.59 -6.40
CA LEU A 173 -1.91 -12.46 -6.27
C LEU A 173 -1.53 -13.95 -6.35
N ALA A 174 -0.52 -14.31 -7.16
CA ALA A 174 -0.05 -15.68 -7.30
C ALA A 174 0.49 -16.27 -5.98
N ARG A 175 1.00 -15.44 -5.07
CA ARG A 175 1.50 -15.90 -3.76
C ARG A 175 0.38 -16.38 -2.83
N HIS A 176 -0.87 -15.98 -3.10
CA HIS A 176 -2.04 -16.22 -2.26
C HIS A 176 -3.07 -17.14 -2.90
N LEU A 177 -2.80 -17.63 -4.11
CA LEU A 177 -3.66 -18.57 -4.83
C LEU A 177 -3.00 -19.94 -4.92
N LYS A 178 -3.83 -20.98 -4.91
CA LYS A 178 -3.36 -22.34 -5.16
C LYS A 178 -2.99 -22.47 -6.64
N ALA A 179 -1.77 -22.92 -6.91
CA ALA A 179 -1.32 -23.24 -8.24
C ALA A 179 -1.72 -24.66 -8.64
N ASP A 180 -1.93 -24.90 -9.94
CA ASP A 180 -2.02 -26.25 -10.52
C ASP A 180 -0.62 -26.89 -10.69
N ALA A 181 -0.56 -28.06 -11.31
CA ALA A 181 0.70 -28.81 -11.52
C ALA A 181 1.70 -28.04 -12.42
N GLU A 182 1.23 -27.23 -13.33
CA GLU A 182 1.99 -26.40 -14.24
C GLU A 182 2.31 -25.00 -13.69
N GLY A 183 1.88 -24.72 -12.46
CA GLY A 183 2.10 -23.44 -11.77
C GLY A 183 1.15 -22.33 -12.20
N ASN A 184 0.03 -22.63 -12.84
CA ASN A 184 -0.99 -21.62 -13.12
C ASN A 184 -1.83 -21.36 -11.87
N CYS A 185 -2.12 -20.10 -11.60
CA CYS A 185 -3.02 -19.63 -10.54
C CYS A 185 -4.30 -19.08 -11.18
N ALA A 186 -5.44 -19.74 -10.99
CA ALA A 186 -6.68 -19.33 -11.63
C ALA A 186 -7.80 -19.05 -10.62
N VAL A 187 -8.46 -17.91 -10.79
CA VAL A 187 -9.75 -17.57 -10.19
C VAL A 187 -10.74 -17.50 -11.35
N ALA A 188 -10.98 -18.63 -12.00
CA ALA A 188 -11.79 -18.76 -13.20
C ALA A 188 -12.15 -20.22 -13.42
N ASP A 189 -13.18 -20.48 -14.27
CA ASP A 189 -13.30 -21.76 -14.95
C ASP A 189 -12.24 -21.80 -16.07
N PHE A 190 -11.12 -22.51 -15.80
CA PHE A 190 -9.89 -22.43 -16.56
C PHE A 190 -9.52 -23.78 -17.16
N ILE A 191 -9.41 -23.85 -18.49
CA ILE A 191 -9.03 -25.03 -19.24
C ILE A 191 -7.79 -24.68 -20.07
N HIS A 192 -6.76 -25.53 -20.05
CA HIS A 192 -5.53 -25.22 -20.75
C HIS A 192 -4.83 -26.45 -21.35
N VAL A 193 -4.01 -26.19 -22.37
CA VAL A 193 -3.07 -27.13 -22.99
C VAL A 193 -1.72 -26.42 -23.13
N ASP A 194 -0.63 -27.05 -22.66
CA ASP A 194 0.75 -26.51 -22.75
C ASP A 194 0.93 -25.09 -22.16
N ALA A 195 0.09 -24.70 -21.19
CA ALA A 195 0.16 -23.41 -20.54
C ALA A 195 0.71 -23.53 -19.12
N ALA A 196 1.62 -22.63 -18.74
CA ALA A 196 2.31 -22.71 -17.45
C ALA A 196 2.58 -21.33 -16.82
N ARG A 197 2.57 -21.31 -15.49
CA ARG A 197 2.91 -20.14 -14.64
C ARG A 197 2.10 -18.89 -14.97
N ASN A 198 0.83 -19.05 -15.37
CA ASN A 198 -0.06 -17.94 -15.66
C ASN A 198 -0.85 -17.51 -14.42
N ILE A 199 -1.36 -16.29 -14.43
CA ILE A 199 -2.34 -15.77 -13.47
C ILE A 199 -3.60 -15.46 -14.28
N ILE A 200 -4.68 -16.17 -14.00
CA ILE A 200 -5.96 -16.04 -14.71
C ILE A 200 -7.01 -15.56 -13.71
N TYR A 201 -7.61 -14.42 -13.97
CA TYR A 201 -8.59 -13.84 -13.07
C TYR A 201 -9.87 -13.43 -13.84
N ASP A 202 -10.97 -14.08 -13.53
CA ASP A 202 -12.29 -13.76 -14.07
C ASP A 202 -13.09 -12.93 -13.04
N ALA A 203 -13.13 -11.63 -13.26
CA ALA A 203 -13.90 -10.68 -12.47
C ALA A 203 -15.29 -10.38 -13.06
N ARG A 204 -15.72 -11.11 -14.08
CA ARG A 204 -17.06 -10.92 -14.66
C ARG A 204 -18.13 -11.23 -13.62
N THR A 205 -19.15 -10.41 -13.58
CA THR A 205 -20.32 -10.60 -12.71
C THR A 205 -21.45 -11.36 -13.43
N LYS A 206 -21.43 -11.32 -14.77
CA LYS A 206 -22.45 -11.93 -15.66
C LYS A 206 -21.77 -12.71 -16.78
N ASN A 207 -22.52 -13.66 -17.35
CA ASN A 207 -22.13 -14.42 -18.55
C ASN A 207 -20.70 -15.01 -18.46
N ARG A 208 -20.34 -15.55 -17.31
CA ARG A 208 -19.07 -16.26 -17.15
C ARG A 208 -19.02 -17.47 -18.07
N THR A 209 -18.03 -17.50 -18.93
CA THR A 209 -17.70 -18.62 -19.80
C THR A 209 -16.31 -19.13 -19.44
N PRO A 210 -16.00 -20.40 -19.65
CA PRO A 210 -14.65 -20.92 -19.44
C PRO A 210 -13.61 -20.11 -20.20
N ILE A 211 -12.44 -19.94 -19.58
CA ILE A 211 -11.26 -19.34 -20.23
C ILE A 211 -10.38 -20.48 -20.69
N ALA A 212 -10.29 -20.68 -22.00
CA ALA A 212 -9.45 -21.71 -22.60
C ALA A 212 -8.16 -21.10 -23.16
N VAL A 213 -7.02 -21.71 -22.82
CA VAL A 213 -5.69 -21.20 -23.18
C VAL A 213 -4.81 -22.32 -23.71
N VAL A 214 -4.06 -22.05 -24.78
CA VAL A 214 -3.11 -22.98 -25.37
C VAL A 214 -1.75 -22.31 -25.50
N GLY A 215 -0.69 -22.95 -25.01
CA GLY A 215 0.71 -22.53 -25.20
C GLY A 215 1.14 -21.25 -24.47
N LEU A 216 0.28 -20.66 -23.61
CA LEU A 216 0.56 -19.40 -22.93
C LEU A 216 1.43 -19.66 -21.68
N ARG A 217 2.46 -18.83 -21.48
CA ARG A 217 3.37 -18.91 -20.34
C ARG A 217 3.62 -17.55 -19.73
N ASP A 218 3.89 -17.53 -18.42
CA ASP A 218 4.31 -16.34 -17.66
C ASP A 218 3.43 -15.10 -17.89
N SER A 219 2.13 -15.31 -18.04
CA SER A 219 1.17 -14.28 -18.43
C SER A 219 0.13 -14.02 -17.34
N ILE A 220 -0.42 -12.83 -17.39
CA ILE A 220 -1.54 -12.35 -16.59
C ILE A 220 -2.69 -12.13 -17.54
N LEU A 221 -3.81 -12.85 -17.36
CA LEU A 221 -5.06 -12.65 -18.05
C LEU A 221 -6.13 -12.25 -17.04
N VAL A 222 -6.70 -11.08 -17.23
CA VAL A 222 -7.80 -10.59 -16.40
C VAL A 222 -8.97 -10.26 -17.31
N GLN A 223 -10.15 -10.76 -16.98
CA GLN A 223 -11.37 -10.47 -17.71
C GLN A 223 -12.41 -9.86 -16.77
N THR A 224 -12.96 -8.73 -17.18
CA THR A 224 -14.09 -8.05 -16.54
C THR A 224 -15.31 -8.09 -17.46
N ASP A 225 -16.44 -7.53 -17.03
CA ASP A 225 -17.65 -7.45 -17.88
C ASP A 225 -17.45 -6.56 -19.13
N ASP A 226 -16.46 -5.67 -19.13
CA ASP A 226 -16.26 -4.63 -20.15
C ASP A 226 -14.85 -4.58 -20.76
N ALA A 227 -13.89 -5.35 -20.23
CA ALA A 227 -12.52 -5.35 -20.72
C ALA A 227 -11.80 -6.70 -20.53
N VAL A 228 -10.75 -6.91 -21.33
CA VAL A 228 -9.79 -8.00 -21.15
C VAL A 228 -8.38 -7.42 -21.11
N LEU A 229 -7.62 -7.77 -20.09
CA LEU A 229 -6.19 -7.48 -20.00
C LEU A 229 -5.41 -8.77 -20.24
N LEU A 230 -4.44 -8.72 -21.15
CA LEU A 230 -3.40 -9.74 -21.30
C LEU A 230 -2.04 -9.06 -21.21
N ALA A 231 -1.19 -9.52 -20.30
CA ALA A 231 0.13 -8.97 -20.09
C ALA A 231 1.13 -10.08 -19.73
N HIS A 232 2.39 -9.92 -20.11
CA HIS A 232 3.45 -10.79 -19.60
C HIS A 232 3.79 -10.39 -18.16
N LYS A 233 4.04 -11.35 -17.26
CA LYS A 233 4.33 -11.09 -15.83
C LYS A 233 5.48 -10.11 -15.61
N SER A 234 6.54 -10.18 -16.42
CA SER A 234 7.68 -9.25 -16.33
C SER A 234 7.32 -7.80 -16.68
N GLN A 235 6.17 -7.56 -17.31
CA GLN A 235 5.70 -6.24 -17.72
C GLN A 235 4.54 -5.71 -16.86
N ALA A 236 4.22 -6.39 -15.76
CA ALA A 236 3.08 -6.04 -14.89
C ALA A 236 3.10 -4.56 -14.44
N GLN A 237 4.28 -3.98 -14.19
CA GLN A 237 4.41 -2.57 -13.78
C GLN A 237 4.00 -1.58 -14.89
N LYS A 238 4.09 -1.99 -16.18
CA LYS A 238 3.67 -1.15 -17.31
C LYS A 238 2.15 -1.06 -17.49
N ILE A 239 1.38 -1.85 -16.77
CA ILE A 239 -0.09 -1.74 -16.78
C ILE A 239 -0.53 -0.32 -16.40
N LYS A 240 0.21 0.36 -15.51
CA LYS A 240 -0.05 1.77 -15.16
C LYS A 240 0.05 2.73 -16.36
N GLU A 241 0.95 2.45 -17.31
CA GLU A 241 1.09 3.24 -18.53
C GLU A 241 -0.07 2.99 -19.49
N LEU A 242 -0.53 1.72 -19.57
CA LEU A 242 -1.73 1.37 -20.33
C LEU A 242 -2.97 2.09 -19.80
N VAL A 243 -3.16 2.10 -18.46
CA VAL A 243 -4.28 2.81 -17.83
C VAL A 243 -4.26 4.31 -18.17
N LYS A 244 -3.08 4.96 -18.20
CA LYS A 244 -2.96 6.36 -18.64
C LYS A 244 -3.42 6.54 -20.08
N LYS A 245 -2.98 5.65 -21.00
CA LYS A 245 -3.41 5.71 -22.42
C LYS A 245 -4.92 5.53 -22.58
N LEU A 246 -5.55 4.66 -21.75
CA LEU A 246 -7.00 4.51 -21.76
C LEU A 246 -7.71 5.77 -21.26
N ALA A 247 -7.18 6.44 -20.22
CA ALA A 247 -7.72 7.68 -19.70
C ALA A 247 -7.68 8.84 -20.72
N ASP A 248 -6.66 8.85 -21.60
CA ASP A 248 -6.48 9.88 -22.63
C ASP A 248 -7.38 9.65 -23.86
N ASP A 249 -7.90 8.44 -24.08
CA ASP A 249 -8.83 8.12 -25.18
C ASP A 249 -10.29 8.36 -24.75
N ALA A 250 -10.96 9.31 -25.39
CA ALA A 250 -12.33 9.68 -25.07
C ALA A 250 -13.34 8.51 -25.12
N ARG A 251 -13.07 7.47 -25.92
CA ARG A 251 -13.93 6.27 -26.06
C ARG A 251 -13.68 5.28 -24.91
N LEU A 252 -12.43 5.23 -24.39
CA LEU A 252 -11.97 4.20 -23.47
C LEU A 252 -11.83 4.68 -22.03
N LYS A 253 -11.87 6.00 -21.79
CA LYS A 253 -11.73 6.61 -20.45
C LYS A 253 -12.76 6.11 -19.42
N LYS A 254 -13.88 5.53 -19.87
CA LYS A 254 -14.88 4.93 -18.99
C LYS A 254 -14.44 3.59 -18.38
N LEU A 255 -13.33 3.00 -18.88
CA LEU A 255 -12.72 1.78 -18.36
C LEU A 255 -11.70 2.02 -17.25
N VAL A 256 -11.52 3.31 -16.83
CA VAL A 256 -10.48 3.74 -15.89
C VAL A 256 -11.08 4.50 -14.71
#